data_e033b6a8587e8035236665d2423d7296
#
_entry.id   e033b6a8587e8035236665d2423d7296
#
_cell.length_a   1.000
_cell.length_b   1.000
_cell.length_c   1.000
_cell.angle_alpha   90.00
_cell.angle_beta   90.00
_cell.angle_gamma   90.00
#
_symmetry.space_group_name_H-M   'P 1'
#
loop_
_entity.id
_entity.type
_entity.pdbx_description
1 polymer ?
#
loop_
_entity_poly.entity_id
_entity_poly.type
_entity_poly.pdbx_seq_one_letter_code
_entity_poly.pdbx_strand_id
1 'polypeptide(L)' 'MAPYAPPRKRSVLIAGHQTSISLEPMFWRALEAAARECGCPLNALVAEIDVVRLDAEQPPNLTSAIRQWLFERATGSSG' A
#
# COMPACT_ATOMS: atom_id res chain seq x y z
N MET A 1 1.86 -19.81 17.09
CA MET A 1 2.20 -18.79 16.11
C MET A 1 1.54 -17.46 16.46
N ALA A 2 2.31 -16.42 16.56
CA ALA A 2 1.75 -15.11 16.85
C ALA A 2 1.09 -14.56 15.59
N PRO A 3 -0.18 -14.19 15.63
CA PRO A 3 -0.86 -13.62 14.46
C PRO A 3 -0.45 -12.19 14.19
N TYR A 4 0.20 -11.54 15.14
CA TYR A 4 0.58 -10.15 15.02
C TYR A 4 2.10 -10.01 14.96
N ALA A 5 2.55 -9.10 14.14
CA ALA A 5 3.97 -8.81 13.98
C ALA A 5 4.16 -7.30 13.84
N PRO A 6 5.29 -6.76 14.28
CA PRO A 6 5.54 -5.33 14.15
C PRO A 6 5.69 -4.94 12.68
N PRO A 7 5.56 -3.64 12.39
CA PRO A 7 5.76 -3.15 11.03
C PRO A 7 7.17 -3.47 10.53
N ARG A 8 7.27 -3.72 9.24
CA ARG A 8 8.52 -3.97 8.53
C ARG A 8 8.79 -2.83 7.58
N LYS A 9 9.98 -2.25 7.68
CA LYS A 9 10.36 -1.16 6.80
C LYS A 9 10.93 -1.71 5.49
N ARG A 10 10.45 -1.18 4.38
CA ARG A 10 11.00 -1.48 3.06
C ARG A 10 11.11 -0.19 2.27
N SER A 11 12.10 -0.14 1.39
CA SER A 11 12.30 0.98 0.50
C SER A 11 11.57 0.69 -0.81
N VAL A 12 10.75 1.63 -1.25
CA VAL A 12 9.97 1.49 -2.49
C VAL A 12 10.27 2.69 -3.37
N LEU A 13 10.53 2.45 -4.64
CA LEU A 13 10.79 3.52 -5.60
C LEU A 13 9.46 4.08 -6.10
N ILE A 14 9.20 5.34 -5.78
CA ILE A 14 7.97 6.02 -6.16
C ILE A 14 8.32 7.30 -6.93
N ALA A 15 7.88 7.38 -8.18
CA ALA A 15 8.12 8.56 -9.02
C ALA A 15 9.60 8.97 -9.03
N GLY A 16 10.49 7.98 -9.07
CA GLY A 16 11.93 8.24 -9.13
C GLY A 16 12.59 8.47 -7.78
N HIS A 17 11.84 8.40 -6.68
CA HIS A 17 12.37 8.63 -5.34
C HIS A 17 12.24 7.39 -4.48
N GLN A 18 13.30 7.07 -3.72
CA GLN A 18 13.25 5.99 -2.75
C GLN A 18 12.49 6.48 -1.53
N THR A 19 11.44 5.75 -1.18
CA THR A 19 10.58 6.10 -0.06
C THR A 19 10.55 4.94 0.92
N SER A 20 10.82 5.20 2.20
CA SER A 20 10.73 4.18 3.23
C SER A 20 9.29 4.04 3.69
N ILE A 21 8.79 2.82 3.65
CA ILE A 21 7.41 2.52 4.05
C ILE A 21 7.45 1.40 5.07
N SER A 22 6.76 1.60 6.20
CA SER A 22 6.65 0.59 7.25
C SER A 22 5.23 0.05 7.28
N LEU A 23 5.10 -1.24 7.00
CA LEU A 23 3.82 -1.93 7.02
C LEU A 23 3.99 -3.27 7.71
N GLU A 24 2.96 -3.69 8.42
CA GLU A 24 2.93 -5.02 9.00
C GLU A 24 3.05 -6.07 7.89
N PRO A 25 3.67 -7.22 8.17
CA PRO A 25 3.87 -8.26 7.13
C PRO A 25 2.59 -8.64 6.40
N MET A 26 1.45 -8.67 7.09
CA MET A 26 0.17 -9.02 6.45
C MET A 26 -0.18 -8.02 5.35
N PHE A 27 0.12 -6.75 5.57
CA PHE A 27 -0.16 -5.72 4.57
C PHE A 27 0.83 -5.77 3.41
N TRP A 28 2.10 -6.11 3.68
CA TRP A 28 3.05 -6.33 2.58
C TRP A 28 2.60 -7.48 1.69
N ARG A 29 2.16 -8.60 2.30
CA ARG A 29 1.67 -9.74 1.51
C ARG A 29 0.43 -9.37 0.70
N ALA A 30 -0.50 -8.64 1.31
CA ALA A 30 -1.71 -8.21 0.60
C ALA A 30 -1.39 -7.27 -0.55
N LEU A 31 -0.42 -6.38 -0.34
CA LEU A 31 -0.01 -5.44 -1.38
C LEU A 31 0.67 -6.16 -2.54
N GLU A 32 1.52 -7.14 -2.24
CA GLU A 32 2.17 -7.95 -3.26
C GLU A 32 1.16 -8.76 -4.06
N ALA A 33 0.16 -9.32 -3.36
CA ALA A 33 -0.90 -10.06 -4.04
C ALA A 33 -1.71 -9.16 -4.96
N ALA A 34 -2.03 -7.96 -4.50
CA ALA A 34 -2.76 -6.99 -5.32
C ALA A 34 -1.96 -6.60 -6.56
N ALA A 35 -0.66 -6.39 -6.41
CA ALA A 35 0.20 -6.06 -7.55
C ALA A 35 0.21 -7.19 -8.58
N ARG A 36 0.30 -8.44 -8.12
CA ARG A 36 0.24 -9.59 -9.02
C ARG A 36 -1.08 -9.65 -9.77
N GLU A 37 -2.18 -9.40 -9.08
CA GLU A 37 -3.51 -9.41 -9.71
C GLU A 37 -3.66 -8.29 -10.73
N CYS A 38 -3.04 -7.14 -10.45
CA CYS A 38 -3.05 -6.03 -11.40
C CYS A 38 -2.07 -6.21 -12.55
N GLY A 39 -1.15 -7.17 -12.43
CA GLY A 39 -0.12 -7.39 -13.44
C GLY A 39 0.92 -6.29 -13.48
N CYS A 40 1.19 -5.64 -12.36
CA CYS A 40 2.14 -4.53 -12.31
C CYS A 40 3.14 -4.73 -11.16
N PRO A 41 4.32 -4.08 -11.25
CA PRO A 41 5.28 -4.13 -10.16
C PRO A 41 4.72 -3.47 -8.90
N LEU A 42 5.22 -3.90 -7.75
CA LEU A 42 4.78 -3.35 -6.48
C LEU A 42 4.93 -1.83 -6.41
N ASN A 43 6.07 -1.31 -6.88
CA ASN A 43 6.31 0.12 -6.85
C ASN A 43 5.31 0.89 -7.73
N ALA A 44 4.88 0.30 -8.83
CA ALA A 44 3.89 0.95 -9.69
C ALA A 44 2.53 1.04 -8.99
N LEU A 45 2.14 -0.03 -8.29
CA LEU A 45 0.89 -0.01 -7.54
C LEU A 45 0.94 1.02 -6.41
N VAL A 46 2.04 1.07 -5.68
CA VAL A 46 2.20 2.05 -4.60
C VAL A 46 2.15 3.47 -5.16
N ALA A 47 2.76 3.69 -6.32
CA ALA A 47 2.72 5.00 -6.97
C ALA A 47 1.30 5.42 -7.32
N GLU A 48 0.47 4.47 -7.78
CA GLU A 48 -0.94 4.76 -8.07
C GLU A 48 -1.70 5.13 -6.82
N ILE A 49 -1.48 4.39 -5.74
CA ILE A 49 -2.12 4.69 -4.46
C ILE A 49 -1.71 6.09 -3.99
N ASP A 50 -0.44 6.43 -4.18
CA ASP A 50 0.07 7.75 -3.80
C ASP A 50 -0.61 8.87 -4.58
N VAL A 51 -0.83 8.68 -5.88
CA VAL A 51 -1.53 9.67 -6.70
C VAL A 51 -2.95 9.90 -6.17
N VAL A 52 -3.66 8.82 -5.87
CA VAL A 52 -5.02 8.92 -5.33
C VAL A 52 -5.01 9.61 -3.97
N ARG A 53 -4.02 9.27 -3.13
CA ARG A 53 -3.86 9.90 -1.82
C ARG A 53 -3.72 11.42 -1.95
N LEU A 54 -2.87 11.86 -2.88
CA LEU A 54 -2.59 13.29 -3.04
C LEU A 54 -3.78 14.06 -3.61
N ASP A 55 -4.71 13.35 -4.23
CA ASP A 55 -5.92 13.98 -4.76
C ASP A 55 -6.99 14.19 -3.69
N ALA A 56 -6.81 13.64 -2.51
CA ALA A 56 -7.76 13.82 -1.43
C ALA A 56 -7.70 15.24 -0.88
N GLU A 57 -8.81 15.73 -0.40
CA GLU A 57 -8.90 17.07 0.17
C GLU A 57 -7.96 17.24 1.36
N GLN A 58 -7.86 16.19 2.19
CA GLN A 58 -6.94 16.17 3.32
C GLN A 58 -6.17 14.84 3.22
N PRO A 59 -5.07 14.81 2.47
CA PRO A 59 -4.38 13.55 2.22
C PRO A 59 -3.84 12.92 3.50
N PRO A 60 -4.18 11.65 3.75
CA PRO A 60 -3.54 10.90 4.84
C PRO A 60 -2.09 10.62 4.46
N ASN A 61 -1.26 10.16 5.42
CA ASN A 61 0.07 9.75 5.06
C ASN A 61 -0.01 8.48 4.19
N LEU A 62 1.08 8.18 3.49
CA LEU A 62 1.07 7.10 2.51
C LEU A 62 0.78 5.73 3.13
N THR A 63 1.35 5.45 4.30
CA THR A 63 1.10 4.18 4.98
C THR A 63 -0.38 4.00 5.30
N SER A 64 -1.01 5.06 5.80
CA SER A 64 -2.44 5.03 6.08
C SER A 64 -3.25 4.83 4.80
N ALA A 65 -2.88 5.50 3.73
CA ALA A 65 -3.56 5.37 2.45
C ALA A 65 -3.48 3.93 1.93
N ILE A 66 -2.30 3.30 2.04
CA ILE A 66 -2.13 1.91 1.61
C ILE A 66 -3.03 0.98 2.40
N ARG A 67 -3.07 1.15 3.73
CA ARG A 67 -3.94 0.30 4.56
C ARG A 67 -5.41 0.47 4.20
N GLN A 68 -5.85 1.70 3.99
CA GLN A 68 -7.24 1.97 3.61
C GLN A 68 -7.57 1.38 2.25
N TRP A 69 -6.66 1.54 1.30
CA TRP A 69 -6.84 0.97 -0.03
C TRP A 69 -6.98 -0.55 0.02
N LEU A 70 -6.11 -1.20 0.81
CA LEU A 70 -6.14 -2.65 0.95
C LEU A 70 -7.41 -3.12 1.66
N PHE A 71 -7.84 -2.39 2.67
CA PHE A 71 -9.04 -2.75 3.39
C PHE A 71 -10.27 -2.68 2.48
N GLU A 72 -10.40 -1.61 1.73
CA GLU A 72 -11.54 -1.46 0.81
C GLU A 72 -11.52 -2.54 -0.26
N ARG A 73 -10.36 -2.85 -0.78
CA ARG A 73 -10.21 -3.91 -1.76
C ARG A 73 -10.63 -5.27 -1.18
N ALA A 74 -10.21 -5.57 0.04
CA ALA A 74 -10.50 -6.86 0.68
C ALA A 74 -11.98 -7.02 1.03
N THR A 75 -12.65 -5.91 1.36
CA THR A 75 -14.07 -5.96 1.73
C THR A 75 -14.99 -5.89 0.52
N GLY A 76 -14.42 -5.71 -0.68
CA GLY A 76 -15.23 -5.58 -1.89
C GLY A 76 -16.04 -4.30 -1.90
N SER A 77 -15.63 -3.31 -1.13
CA SER A 77 -16.31 -2.03 -1.04
C SER A 77 -16.05 -1.26 -2.33
N SER A 78 -16.87 -1.48 -3.29
CA SER A 78 -16.76 -0.76 -4.54
C SER A 78 -17.72 0.39 -4.49
N GLY A 79 -17.27 1.40 -3.94
CA GLY A 79 -17.90 2.69 -3.90
C GLY A 79 -19.37 2.78 -4.10
#